data_cbaa884bf357d7cf558f36869ec43577
#
_entry.id   cbaa884bf357d7cf558f36869ec43577
#
_cell.length_a   1.000
_cell.length_b   1.000
_cell.length_c   1.000
_cell.angle_alpha   90.00
_cell.angle_beta   90.00
_cell.angle_gamma   90.00
#
_symmetry.space_group_name_H-M   'P 1'
#
loop_
_entity.id
_entity.type
_entity.pdbx_description
1 polymer ?
#
loop_
_entity_poly.entity_id
_entity_poly.type
_entity_poly.pdbx_seq_one_letter_code
_entity_poly.pdbx_strand_id
1 'polypeptide(L)'
;MNMNPVLHFNMMKRGSRLGLLATLILAGLMILSGGFDSVTGRSLAYLCICAATVFAIYQIPGSSRLLVDAEGISIRSPFWKQRLDWRNIKSFVLIDLNGDRPDPSPQRRWIGYLMSDSQRDATPAENLRVFEPFGCDGLLPRVEDVDSSELVRLLNGVLRHHRNHATGKVSA
;
A
#
# COMPACT_ATOMS: atom_id res chain seq x y z
N MET A 1 18.82 7.98 25.28
CA MET A 1 18.98 6.82 24.35
C MET A 1 17.94 6.96 23.25
N ASN A 2 18.31 7.58 22.10
CA ASN A 2 17.38 7.81 20.99
C ASN A 2 17.30 6.55 20.13
N MET A 3 16.51 5.59 20.56
CA MET A 3 16.11 4.50 19.66
C MET A 3 14.95 5.03 18.81
N ASN A 4 15.25 5.50 17.62
CA ASN A 4 14.26 5.63 16.55
C ASN A 4 14.27 4.31 15.77
N PRO A 5 13.49 3.29 16.17
CA PRO A 5 13.41 2.06 15.41
C PRO A 5 12.72 2.39 14.09
N VAL A 6 13.46 2.33 13.01
CA VAL A 6 12.87 2.36 11.67
C VAL A 6 12.35 0.96 11.41
N LEU A 7 11.03 0.81 11.42
CA LEU A 7 10.38 -0.45 11.09
C LEU A 7 10.19 -0.55 9.58
N HIS A 8 10.64 -1.65 9.01
CA HIS A 8 10.56 -1.94 7.59
C HIS A 8 9.58 -3.08 7.34
N PHE A 9 8.57 -2.83 6.52
CA PHE A 9 7.62 -3.85 6.11
C PHE A 9 7.61 -3.99 4.60
N ASN A 10 7.65 -5.21 4.09
CA ASN A 10 7.51 -5.49 2.67
C ASN A 10 6.03 -5.48 2.26
N MET A 11 5.72 -4.79 1.17
CA MET A 11 4.37 -4.80 0.62
C MET A 11 4.08 -6.11 -0.13
N MET A 12 2.83 -6.55 -0.08
CA MET A 12 2.39 -7.78 -0.73
C MET A 12 2.52 -7.70 -2.25
N LYS A 13 3.28 -8.61 -2.83
CA LYS A 13 3.60 -8.69 -4.27
C LYS A 13 2.81 -9.76 -5.04
N ARG A 14 1.84 -10.42 -4.39
CA ARG A 14 1.16 -11.59 -4.96
C ARG A 14 0.47 -11.31 -6.30
N GLY A 15 -0.22 -10.18 -6.42
CA GLY A 15 -0.87 -9.77 -7.67
C GLY A 15 0.12 -9.48 -8.80
N SER A 16 1.27 -8.88 -8.47
CA SER A 16 2.34 -8.59 -9.43
C SER A 16 2.99 -9.87 -9.98
N ARG A 17 3.14 -10.93 -9.17
CA ARG A 17 3.66 -12.24 -9.63
C ARG A 17 2.70 -12.91 -10.63
N LEU A 18 1.40 -12.91 -10.32
CA LEU A 18 0.39 -13.45 -11.23
C LEU A 18 0.32 -12.65 -12.54
N GLY A 19 0.40 -11.33 -12.47
CA GLY A 19 0.43 -10.46 -13.64
C GLY A 19 1.65 -10.74 -14.53
N LEU A 20 2.84 -10.90 -13.95
CA LEU A 20 4.05 -11.25 -14.68
C LEU A 20 3.89 -12.59 -15.42
N LEU A 21 3.42 -13.62 -14.72
CA LEU A 21 3.19 -14.94 -15.32
C LEU A 21 2.17 -14.86 -16.46
N ALA A 22 1.04 -14.18 -16.27
CA ALA A 22 0.02 -14.05 -17.30
C ALA A 22 0.53 -13.33 -18.55
N THR A 23 1.30 -12.24 -18.39
CA THR A 23 1.87 -11.51 -19.53
C THR A 23 2.95 -12.32 -20.27
N LEU A 24 3.77 -13.08 -19.56
CA LEU A 24 4.77 -13.95 -20.17
C LEU A 24 4.12 -15.11 -20.94
N ILE A 25 3.07 -15.72 -20.40
CA ILE A 25 2.31 -16.78 -21.08
C ILE A 25 1.67 -16.22 -22.36
N LEU A 26 1.02 -15.06 -22.27
CA LEU A 26 0.39 -14.44 -23.43
C LEU A 26 1.41 -14.09 -24.52
N ALA A 27 2.55 -13.53 -24.15
CA ALA A 27 3.64 -13.25 -25.09
C ALA A 27 4.17 -14.52 -25.75
N GLY A 28 4.35 -15.60 -24.97
CA GLY A 28 4.78 -16.91 -25.48
C GLY A 28 3.79 -17.52 -26.48
N LEU A 29 2.49 -17.47 -26.19
CA LEU A 29 1.44 -17.93 -27.09
C LEU A 29 1.43 -17.16 -28.42
N MET A 30 1.65 -15.84 -28.35
CA MET A 30 1.73 -15.01 -29.54
C MET A 30 2.93 -15.33 -30.42
N ILE A 31 4.08 -15.62 -29.82
CA ILE A 31 5.28 -16.06 -30.55
C ILE A 31 5.00 -17.39 -31.28
N LEU A 32 4.42 -18.35 -30.57
CA LEU A 32 4.12 -19.68 -31.10
C LEU A 32 3.06 -19.64 -32.22
N SER A 33 2.12 -18.70 -32.16
CA SER A 33 1.07 -18.57 -33.19
C SER A 33 1.49 -17.81 -34.46
N GLY A 34 2.76 -17.43 -34.59
CA GLY A 34 3.23 -16.64 -35.75
C GLY A 34 2.72 -15.19 -35.73
N GLY A 35 2.23 -14.70 -34.59
CA GLY A 35 1.62 -13.37 -34.48
C GLY A 35 2.55 -12.20 -34.81
N PHE A 36 3.86 -12.41 -34.88
CA PHE A 36 4.84 -11.40 -35.26
C PHE A 36 4.82 -10.96 -36.73
N ASP A 37 4.19 -11.75 -37.62
CA ASP A 37 4.16 -11.44 -39.05
C ASP A 37 3.18 -10.29 -39.35
N SER A 38 2.21 -10.04 -38.48
CA SER A 38 1.27 -8.92 -38.60
C SER A 38 1.70 -7.69 -37.81
N VAL A 39 1.36 -6.49 -38.29
CA VAL A 39 1.60 -5.24 -37.54
C VAL A 39 0.90 -5.24 -36.18
N THR A 40 -0.34 -5.74 -36.13
CA THR A 40 -1.13 -5.86 -34.91
C THR A 40 -0.49 -6.84 -33.90
N GLY A 41 0.01 -7.97 -34.39
CA GLY A 41 0.69 -8.97 -33.55
C GLY A 41 1.97 -8.41 -32.92
N ARG A 42 2.78 -7.67 -33.73
CA ARG A 42 3.98 -6.98 -33.21
C ARG A 42 3.65 -5.97 -32.13
N SER A 43 2.64 -5.12 -32.37
CA SER A 43 2.23 -4.11 -31.39
C SER A 43 1.78 -4.73 -30.07
N LEU A 44 1.02 -5.81 -30.13
CA LEU A 44 0.55 -6.52 -28.94
C LEU A 44 1.69 -7.22 -28.19
N ALA A 45 2.66 -7.78 -28.92
CA ALA A 45 3.85 -8.37 -28.31
C ALA A 45 4.70 -7.33 -27.55
N TYR A 46 4.92 -6.15 -28.16
CA TYR A 46 5.60 -5.05 -27.46
C TYR A 46 4.85 -4.61 -26.19
N LEU A 47 3.53 -4.52 -26.25
CA LEU A 47 2.71 -4.19 -25.09
C LEU A 47 2.86 -5.23 -23.96
N CYS A 48 2.86 -6.52 -24.32
CA CYS A 48 3.11 -7.60 -23.35
C CYS A 48 4.51 -7.51 -22.71
N ILE A 49 5.54 -7.22 -23.53
CA ILE A 49 6.91 -7.05 -23.02
C ILE A 49 7.01 -5.87 -22.08
N CYS A 50 6.40 -4.72 -22.42
CA CYS A 50 6.35 -3.56 -21.54
C CYS A 50 5.64 -3.86 -20.23
N ALA A 51 4.48 -4.53 -20.28
CA ALA A 51 3.74 -4.94 -19.10
C ALA A 51 4.55 -5.92 -18.23
N ALA A 52 5.19 -6.92 -18.84
CA ALA A 52 6.06 -7.86 -18.13
C ALA A 52 7.24 -7.14 -17.44
N THR A 53 7.84 -6.16 -18.09
CA THR A 53 8.92 -5.35 -17.53
C THR A 53 8.45 -4.56 -16.29
N VAL A 54 7.28 -3.92 -16.37
CA VAL A 54 6.68 -3.22 -15.22
C VAL A 54 6.44 -4.18 -14.06
N PHE A 55 5.83 -5.35 -14.31
CA PHE A 55 5.62 -6.35 -13.26
C PHE A 55 6.94 -6.89 -12.68
N ALA A 56 7.99 -7.05 -13.52
CA ALA A 56 9.31 -7.49 -13.07
C ALA A 56 9.94 -6.48 -12.10
N ILE A 57 9.81 -5.18 -12.37
CA ILE A 57 10.32 -4.13 -11.48
C ILE A 57 9.69 -4.25 -10.08
N TYR A 58 8.40 -4.57 -9.99
CA TYR A 58 7.74 -4.80 -8.71
C TYR A 58 8.25 -6.03 -7.95
N GLN A 59 8.89 -7.01 -8.65
CA GLN A 59 9.47 -8.19 -8.01
C GLN A 59 10.82 -7.92 -7.34
N ILE A 60 11.48 -6.80 -7.66
CA ILE A 60 12.76 -6.46 -7.06
C ILE A 60 12.59 -6.33 -5.54
N PRO A 61 13.39 -7.02 -4.71
CA PRO A 61 13.34 -6.92 -3.26
C PRO A 61 13.49 -5.45 -2.82
N GLY A 62 12.61 -4.99 -1.93
CA GLY A 62 12.62 -3.61 -1.43
C GLY A 62 12.08 -2.55 -2.39
N SER A 63 11.61 -2.91 -3.60
CA SER A 63 10.98 -1.96 -4.52
C SER A 63 9.70 -1.36 -3.96
N SER A 64 8.96 -2.13 -3.15
CA SER A 64 7.73 -1.70 -2.49
C SER A 64 7.84 -1.97 -1.01
N ARG A 65 7.87 -0.92 -0.19
CA ARG A 65 8.01 -1.03 1.26
C ARG A 65 7.25 0.07 1.99
N LEU A 66 6.81 -0.28 3.19
CA LEU A 66 6.26 0.63 4.17
C LEU A 66 7.32 0.84 5.25
N LEU A 67 7.72 2.07 5.45
CA LEU A 67 8.70 2.48 6.44
C LEU A 67 7.98 3.29 7.51
N VAL A 68 8.16 2.89 8.76
CA VAL A 68 7.64 3.62 9.93
C VAL A 68 8.83 4.25 10.63
N ASP A 69 8.88 5.56 10.64
CA ASP A 69 9.95 6.35 11.26
C ASP A 69 9.41 7.30 12.35
N ALA A 70 10.31 8.09 12.95
CA ALA A 70 9.94 9.03 14.01
C ALA A 70 9.01 10.15 13.55
N GLU A 71 8.97 10.46 12.27
CA GLU A 71 8.21 11.58 11.72
C GLU A 71 6.88 11.13 11.12
N GLY A 72 6.76 9.85 10.71
CA GLY A 72 5.56 9.35 10.08
C GLY A 72 5.70 7.98 9.43
N ILE A 73 4.85 7.74 8.46
CA ILE A 73 4.85 6.55 7.63
C ILE A 73 5.21 6.95 6.21
N SER A 74 6.25 6.34 5.66
CA SER A 74 6.64 6.49 4.27
C SER A 74 6.29 5.24 3.48
N ILE A 75 5.44 5.40 2.49
CA ILE A 75 5.07 4.35 1.56
C ILE A 75 5.89 4.56 0.30
N ARG A 76 6.72 3.58 -0.05
CA ARG A 76 7.54 3.61 -1.26
C ARG A 76 7.11 2.51 -2.20
N SER A 77 6.84 2.89 -3.44
CA SER A 77 6.58 2.02 -4.58
C SER A 77 7.55 2.39 -5.71
N PRO A 78 7.81 1.55 -6.70
CA PRO A 78 8.71 1.89 -7.82
C PRO A 78 8.37 3.18 -8.54
N PHE A 79 7.08 3.53 -8.62
CA PHE A 79 6.59 4.66 -9.41
C PHE A 79 6.01 5.82 -8.58
N TRP A 80 5.85 5.63 -7.26
CA TRP A 80 5.29 6.68 -6.40
C TRP A 80 5.80 6.56 -4.98
N LYS A 81 5.84 7.69 -4.30
CA LYS A 81 6.20 7.81 -2.90
C LYS A 81 5.16 8.68 -2.21
N GLN A 82 4.64 8.19 -1.09
CA GLN A 82 3.73 8.94 -0.23
C GLN A 82 4.29 8.97 1.19
N ARG A 83 4.13 10.09 1.87
CA ARG A 83 4.47 10.26 3.27
C ARG A 83 3.24 10.71 4.04
N LEU A 84 3.01 10.08 5.16
CA LEU A 84 1.94 10.38 6.11
C LEU A 84 2.60 10.77 7.44
N ASP A 85 2.58 12.04 7.79
CA ASP A 85 3.16 12.52 9.04
C ASP A 85 2.23 12.17 10.21
N TRP A 86 2.80 11.79 11.38
CA TRP A 86 2.05 11.44 12.58
C TRP A 86 1.06 12.53 13.02
N ARG A 87 1.39 13.80 12.80
CA ARG A 87 0.54 14.94 13.14
C ARG A 87 -0.77 14.97 12.35
N ASN A 88 -0.74 14.41 11.15
CA ASN A 88 -1.87 14.41 10.21
C ASN A 88 -2.76 13.18 10.35
N ILE A 89 -2.40 12.24 11.22
CA ILE A 89 -3.13 10.98 11.42
C ILE A 89 -3.84 11.04 12.78
N LYS A 90 -5.13 10.73 12.81
CA LYS A 90 -5.94 10.61 14.02
C LYS A 90 -5.88 9.21 14.61
N SER A 91 -6.04 8.19 13.78
CA SER A 91 -5.97 6.78 14.18
C SER A 91 -5.88 5.85 12.97
N PHE A 92 -5.50 4.61 13.23
CA PHE A 92 -5.58 3.52 12.25
C PHE A 92 -6.75 2.62 12.61
N VAL A 93 -7.48 2.16 11.60
CA VAL A 93 -8.65 1.30 11.73
C VAL A 93 -8.50 0.06 10.87
N LEU A 94 -9.05 -1.05 11.36
CA LEU A 94 -9.12 -2.29 10.58
C LEU A 94 -10.42 -2.27 9.79
N ILE A 95 -10.34 -2.48 8.49
CA ILE A 95 -11.47 -2.47 7.58
C ILE A 95 -11.66 -3.88 7.04
N ASP A 96 -12.85 -4.40 7.18
CA ASP A 96 -13.24 -5.65 6.54
C ASP A 96 -14.04 -5.34 5.27
N LEU A 97 -13.48 -5.68 4.11
CA LEU A 97 -14.14 -5.46 2.83
C LEU A 97 -15.21 -6.52 2.50
N ASN A 98 -15.43 -7.49 3.39
CA ASN A 98 -16.40 -8.56 3.16
C ASN A 98 -17.86 -8.17 3.42
N GLY A 99 -18.12 -7.06 4.12
CA GLY A 99 -19.47 -6.77 4.61
C GLY A 99 -20.03 -7.92 5.45
N ASP A 100 -21.31 -8.19 5.34
CA ASP A 100 -22.05 -9.23 6.12
C ASP A 100 -21.76 -10.68 5.71
N ARG A 101 -20.75 -10.98 4.92
CA ARG A 101 -20.43 -12.36 4.58
C ARG A 101 -19.65 -13.04 5.70
N PRO A 102 -20.08 -14.22 6.19
CA PRO A 102 -19.51 -14.90 7.36
C PRO A 102 -18.15 -15.58 7.11
N ASP A 103 -17.42 -15.23 6.06
CA ASP A 103 -16.11 -15.82 5.80
C ASP A 103 -14.99 -14.94 6.39
N PRO A 104 -14.44 -15.31 7.57
CA PRO A 104 -13.46 -14.51 8.29
C PRO A 104 -12.05 -14.66 7.69
N SER A 105 -11.90 -14.77 6.37
CA SER A 105 -10.56 -14.96 5.82
C SER A 105 -9.69 -13.74 6.15
N PRO A 106 -8.57 -13.91 6.85
CA PRO A 106 -7.68 -12.80 7.23
C PRO A 106 -7.10 -12.06 6.02
N GLN A 107 -7.26 -12.65 4.83
CA GLN A 107 -6.78 -12.10 3.57
C GLN A 107 -7.56 -10.88 3.06
N ARG A 108 -8.71 -10.53 3.67
CA ARG A 108 -9.57 -9.42 3.22
C ARG A 108 -9.60 -8.23 4.17
N ARG A 109 -8.80 -8.27 5.23
CA ARG A 109 -8.68 -7.15 6.16
C ARG A 109 -7.67 -6.13 5.65
N TRP A 110 -8.09 -4.89 5.58
CA TRP A 110 -7.28 -3.75 5.14
C TRP A 110 -7.07 -2.80 6.30
N ILE A 111 -6.00 -2.02 6.24
CA ILE A 111 -5.72 -0.99 7.22
C ILE A 111 -6.10 0.35 6.62
N GLY A 112 -7.11 0.98 7.19
CA GLY A 112 -7.44 2.36 6.92
C GLY A 112 -6.77 3.30 7.91
N TYR A 113 -6.65 4.55 7.54
CA TYR A 113 -6.28 5.62 8.46
C TYR A 113 -7.31 6.74 8.43
N LEU A 114 -7.49 7.35 9.58
CA LEU A 114 -8.27 8.58 9.74
C LEU A 114 -7.30 9.75 9.86
N MET A 115 -7.55 10.80 9.11
CA MET A 115 -6.80 12.04 9.17
C MET A 115 -7.20 12.86 10.41
N SER A 116 -6.31 13.75 10.86
CA SER A 116 -6.65 14.78 11.81
C SER A 116 -7.66 15.76 11.18
N ASP A 117 -8.50 16.39 11.99
CA ASP A 117 -9.56 17.26 11.49
C ASP A 117 -9.00 18.39 10.61
N SER A 118 -7.86 18.99 11.02
CA SER A 118 -7.17 20.02 10.22
C SER A 118 -6.66 19.53 8.87
N GLN A 119 -6.19 18.28 8.77
CA GLN A 119 -5.71 17.71 7.52
C GLN A 119 -6.88 17.29 6.63
N ARG A 120 -7.95 16.81 7.24
CA ARG A 120 -9.17 16.43 6.53
C ARG A 120 -9.81 17.64 5.84
N ASP A 121 -9.88 18.77 6.53
CA ASP A 121 -10.40 20.03 5.99
C ASP A 121 -9.54 20.59 4.85
N ALA A 122 -8.22 20.32 4.88
CA ALA A 122 -7.28 20.71 3.82
C ALA A 122 -7.28 19.75 2.60
N THR A 123 -7.89 18.59 2.73
CA THR A 123 -7.90 17.56 1.67
C THR A 123 -9.12 17.75 0.75
N PRO A 124 -8.96 17.74 -0.58
CA PRO A 124 -10.08 17.83 -1.50
C PRO A 124 -11.14 16.75 -1.24
N ALA A 125 -12.41 17.15 -1.18
CA ALA A 125 -13.52 16.25 -0.86
C ALA A 125 -13.63 15.06 -1.82
N GLU A 126 -13.21 15.21 -3.07
CA GLU A 126 -13.19 14.15 -4.07
C GLU A 126 -12.30 12.97 -3.65
N ASN A 127 -11.15 13.27 -3.02
CA ASN A 127 -10.22 12.24 -2.56
C ASN A 127 -10.76 11.49 -1.33
N LEU A 128 -11.54 12.14 -0.50
CA LEU A 128 -12.14 11.54 0.71
C LEU A 128 -13.35 10.67 0.35
N ARG A 129 -14.16 11.07 -0.62
CA ARG A 129 -15.37 10.33 -1.04
C ARG A 129 -15.11 8.89 -1.44
N VAL A 130 -13.92 8.60 -2.00
CA VAL A 130 -13.55 7.24 -2.43
C VAL A 130 -13.50 6.27 -1.24
N PHE A 131 -13.11 6.76 -0.05
CA PHE A 131 -12.90 5.96 1.14
C PHE A 131 -14.03 6.12 2.18
N GLU A 132 -14.93 7.06 2.00
CA GLU A 132 -16.08 7.31 2.88
C GLU A 132 -16.93 6.07 3.16
N PRO A 133 -17.27 5.21 2.16
CA PRO A 133 -18.05 3.99 2.39
C PRO A 133 -17.35 3.01 3.34
N PHE A 134 -16.03 3.12 3.51
CA PHE A 134 -15.23 2.26 4.38
C PHE A 134 -14.97 2.88 5.76
N GLY A 135 -15.50 4.09 6.01
CA GLY A 135 -15.32 4.79 7.28
C GLY A 135 -13.87 5.21 7.57
N CYS A 136 -13.09 5.48 6.54
CA CYS A 136 -11.70 5.95 6.64
C CYS A 136 -11.42 7.05 5.62
N ASP A 137 -10.29 7.72 5.76
CA ASP A 137 -9.85 8.79 4.86
C ASP A 137 -8.80 8.30 3.85
N GLY A 138 -8.28 7.08 4.03
CA GLY A 138 -7.39 6.42 3.09
C GLY A 138 -6.97 5.04 3.54
N LEU A 139 -6.31 4.29 2.66
CA LEU A 139 -5.88 2.93 2.89
C LEU A 139 -4.35 2.81 2.87
N LEU A 140 -3.81 1.98 3.75
CA LEU A 140 -2.42 1.56 3.70
C LEU A 140 -2.27 0.34 2.77
N PRO A 141 -1.16 0.25 2.04
CA PRO A 141 -0.86 -0.93 1.27
C PRO A 141 -0.70 -2.14 2.18
N ARG A 142 -1.07 -3.29 1.67
CA ARG A 142 -0.99 -4.54 2.41
C ARG A 142 0.47 -4.96 2.61
N VAL A 143 0.76 -5.44 3.81
CA VAL A 143 2.09 -5.94 4.22
C VAL A 143 2.12 -7.46 4.16
N GLU A 144 3.25 -8.05 3.78
CA GLU A 144 3.38 -9.51 3.55
C GLU A 144 3.47 -10.33 4.85
N ASP A 145 4.21 -9.83 5.83
CA ASP A 145 4.71 -10.65 6.94
C ASP A 145 4.00 -10.41 8.28
N VAL A 146 2.99 -9.52 8.30
CA VAL A 146 2.31 -9.12 9.54
C VAL A 146 0.81 -9.16 9.35
N ASP A 147 0.08 -9.71 10.33
CA ASP A 147 -1.37 -9.64 10.32
C ASP A 147 -1.86 -8.20 10.44
N SER A 148 -2.89 -7.86 9.66
CA SER A 148 -3.41 -6.48 9.60
C SER A 148 -3.89 -5.99 10.98
N SER A 149 -4.42 -6.85 11.83
CA SER A 149 -4.87 -6.48 13.18
C SER A 149 -3.69 -6.17 14.10
N GLU A 150 -2.62 -6.93 14.00
CA GLU A 150 -1.40 -6.70 14.77
C GLU A 150 -0.72 -5.41 14.33
N LEU A 151 -0.64 -5.17 13.01
CA LEU A 151 -0.06 -3.96 12.46
C LEU A 151 -0.85 -2.70 12.87
N VAL A 152 -2.19 -2.75 12.86
CA VAL A 152 -3.04 -1.64 13.37
C VAL A 152 -2.74 -1.36 14.84
N ARG A 153 -2.61 -2.39 15.68
CA ARG A 153 -2.30 -2.23 17.10
C ARG A 153 -0.93 -1.60 17.30
N LEU A 154 0.07 -2.05 16.53
CA LEU A 154 1.42 -1.50 16.55
C LEU A 154 1.44 -0.03 16.13
N LEU A 155 0.84 0.30 14.99
CA LEU A 155 0.79 1.68 14.47
C LEU A 155 0.07 2.64 15.43
N ASN A 156 -1.05 2.22 16.01
CA ASN A 156 -1.74 3.02 17.02
C ASN A 156 -0.93 3.17 18.32
N GLY A 157 -0.12 2.17 18.67
CA GLY A 157 0.84 2.24 19.78
C GLY A 157 1.91 3.30 19.55
N VAL A 158 2.55 3.27 18.38
CA VAL A 158 3.57 4.25 17.96
C VAL A 158 2.96 5.66 17.91
N LEU A 159 1.77 5.81 17.34
CA LEU A 159 1.06 7.09 17.26
C LEU A 159 0.78 7.69 18.65
N ARG A 160 0.35 6.87 19.62
CA ARG A 160 0.13 7.30 21.00
C ARG A 160 1.43 7.74 21.67
N HIS A 161 2.49 6.97 21.50
CA HIS A 161 3.81 7.30 22.03
C HIS A 161 4.29 8.65 21.49
N HIS A 162 4.16 8.87 20.19
CA HIS A 162 4.54 10.13 19.54
C HIS A 162 3.76 11.33 20.06
N ARG A 163 2.45 11.20 20.27
CA ARG A 163 1.59 12.27 20.82
C ARG A 163 1.97 12.63 22.24
N ASN A 164 2.23 11.62 23.09
CA ASN A 164 2.63 11.85 24.48
C ASN A 164 3.95 12.62 24.59
N HIS A 165 4.91 12.32 23.70
CA HIS A 165 6.17 13.05 23.65
C HIS A 165 6.03 14.47 23.09
N ALA A 166 5.12 14.68 22.15
CA ALA A 166 4.85 16.03 21.63
C ALA A 166 4.19 16.94 22.68
N THR A 167 3.31 16.39 23.52
CA THR A 167 2.60 17.13 24.57
C THR A 167 3.50 17.41 25.79
N GLY A 168 4.41 16.50 26.12
CA GLY A 168 5.33 16.67 27.24
C GLY A 168 6.43 17.73 27.05
N LYS A 169 6.67 18.19 25.81
CA LYS A 169 7.62 19.29 25.52
C LYS A 169 7.05 20.70 25.72
N VAL A 170 5.75 20.82 25.94
CA VAL A 170 5.06 22.13 26.10
C VAL A 170 4.98 22.56 27.57
N SER A 171 5.35 21.68 28.51
CA SER A 171 5.23 21.93 29.95
C SER A 171 6.58 22.18 30.68
N ALA A 172 7.65 22.53 29.94
CA ALA A 172 8.95 22.83 30.53
C ALA A 172 9.40 24.28 30.20
#